data_6393c0586ae890df711e8622ddf53af3
#
_entry.id   6393c0586ae890df711e8622ddf53af3
#
_cell.length_a   1.000
_cell.length_b   1.000
_cell.length_c   1.000
_cell.angle_alpha   90.00
_cell.angle_beta   90.00
_cell.angle_gamma   90.00
#
_symmetry.space_group_name_H-M   'P 1'
#
loop_
_entity.id
_entity.type
_entity.pdbx_description
1 polymer ?
#
loop_
_entity_poly.entity_id
_entity_poly.type
_entity_poly.pdbx_seq_one_letter_code
_entity_poly.pdbx_strand_id
1 'polypeptide(L)'
;MNTNLKISNVTKIYPGCIANDNVSLEFESGKIYALLGENGAGKSKLVKILSGVIMPDEGEIFLNKNILKLNSPIDAKKNDIGMVFQHFNLFETLSVFENLIIDSEETPENLKEKIQVIMKKYNFSINLDVPVLNLSAGQKQKVEIIRCLIRNPKVLIMDEPTSVLTEQETSELFLSLKKFSEEKILIIYITHKLKEVMKLCDEVAVMRRGKLVSVSKIKDENIESLATKMVGQNLKTIKKKKSSVSSSDQLIKVTDLNFTSEDPFETNLENINFSVNRGECLGIAGISGNGQSELFQILSGEIISDKNSIEFSNNFIGDLNPQERREYLMAFSPEDRLEQAAIPQMRIFENVALNNFKSSNFFNNGLINENRIKEHSKKIISDFNVNTDNIELKSQFLSGGNLQKLIIGRELITSPDLLICFNPTWGLDVGAINYIHETLIKINDQNKSIILISTDTDELLKLSDKISVIHKGKLSKIMSADEVTPEKLGMLMGGGEID
;
A
#
# COMPACT_ATOMS: atom_id res chain seq x y z
N MET A 1 20.98 -26.96 17.41
CA MET A 1 20.12 -26.80 18.60
C MET A 1 18.85 -26.07 18.14
N ASN A 2 17.69 -26.48 18.65
CA ASN A 2 16.47 -25.77 18.31
C ASN A 2 16.42 -24.44 19.07
N THR A 3 16.29 -23.34 18.35
CA THR A 3 16.11 -22.00 18.95
C THR A 3 14.64 -21.82 19.29
N ASN A 4 14.37 -21.38 20.53
CA ASN A 4 13.03 -21.03 20.99
C ASN A 4 13.07 -19.58 21.47
N LEU A 5 12.19 -18.74 20.93
CA LEU A 5 12.00 -17.34 21.33
C LEU A 5 10.60 -17.21 21.94
N LYS A 6 10.51 -16.79 23.19
CA LYS A 6 9.25 -16.60 23.89
C LYS A 6 9.11 -15.17 24.38
N ILE A 7 7.95 -14.60 24.11
CA ILE A 7 7.51 -13.31 24.63
C ILE A 7 6.47 -13.61 25.71
N SER A 8 6.59 -13.00 26.87
CA SER A 8 5.70 -13.23 28.01
C SER A 8 5.15 -11.91 28.54
N ASN A 9 3.87 -11.69 28.39
CA ASN A 9 3.10 -10.57 28.94
C ASN A 9 3.68 -9.18 28.59
N VAL A 10 4.24 -9.04 27.39
CA VAL A 10 4.89 -7.79 26.96
C VAL A 10 3.86 -6.70 26.76
N THR A 11 4.07 -5.57 27.45
CA THR A 11 3.26 -4.37 27.38
C THR A 11 4.12 -3.17 26.99
N LYS A 12 3.61 -2.31 26.09
CA LYS A 12 4.22 -1.04 25.72
C LYS A 12 3.21 0.08 25.68
N ILE A 13 3.43 1.11 26.50
CA ILE A 13 2.51 2.24 26.68
C ILE A 13 3.16 3.51 26.11
N TYR A 14 2.34 4.31 25.43
CA TYR A 14 2.66 5.67 25.00
C TYR A 14 1.58 6.63 25.49
N PRO A 15 1.84 7.94 25.61
CA PRO A 15 0.82 8.90 25.96
C PRO A 15 -0.42 8.77 25.05
N GLY A 16 -1.55 8.40 25.64
CA GLY A 16 -2.82 8.22 24.91
C GLY A 16 -3.01 6.90 24.16
N CYS A 17 -2.03 5.96 24.20
CA CYS A 17 -2.17 4.70 23.47
C CYS A 17 -1.37 3.55 24.11
N ILE A 18 -2.00 2.39 24.26
CA ILE A 18 -1.32 1.13 24.60
C ILE A 18 -0.99 0.43 23.28
N ALA A 19 0.29 0.47 22.90
CA ALA A 19 0.75 -0.06 21.62
C ALA A 19 0.85 -1.59 21.61
N ASN A 20 1.23 -2.19 22.73
CA ASN A 20 1.16 -3.63 22.98
C ASN A 20 0.58 -3.82 24.40
N ASP A 21 -0.39 -4.72 24.52
CA ASP A 21 -1.15 -4.96 25.75
C ASP A 21 -1.11 -6.45 26.06
N ASN A 22 -0.26 -6.81 27.01
CA ASN A 22 -0.10 -8.17 27.53
C ASN A 22 0.13 -9.25 26.44
N VAL A 23 1.03 -8.98 25.51
CA VAL A 23 1.30 -9.88 24.37
C VAL A 23 2.18 -11.03 24.81
N SER A 24 1.71 -12.26 24.57
CA SER A 24 2.46 -13.50 24.83
C SER A 24 2.48 -14.37 23.57
N LEU A 25 3.68 -14.73 23.10
CA LEU A 25 3.93 -15.51 21.89
C LEU A 25 5.13 -16.43 22.10
N GLU A 26 5.12 -17.58 21.44
CA GLU A 26 6.24 -18.51 21.44
C GLU A 26 6.54 -18.94 20.00
N PHE A 27 7.82 -18.95 19.65
CA PHE A 27 8.32 -19.24 18.32
C PHE A 27 9.43 -20.29 18.39
N GLU A 28 9.41 -21.24 17.45
CA GLU A 28 10.38 -22.31 17.34
C GLU A 28 11.16 -22.25 16.02
N SER A 29 12.45 -22.59 16.05
CA SER A 29 13.28 -22.62 14.85
C SER A 29 12.80 -23.62 13.81
N GLY A 30 13.07 -23.35 12.55
CA GLY A 30 12.68 -24.18 11.42
C GLY A 30 11.22 -24.01 10.99
N LYS A 31 10.60 -22.91 11.41
CA LYS A 31 9.26 -22.48 10.96
C LYS A 31 9.28 -21.02 10.58
N ILE A 32 8.35 -20.63 9.73
CA ILE A 32 8.08 -19.25 9.33
C ILE A 32 6.77 -18.83 9.98
N TYR A 33 6.85 -17.86 10.90
CA TYR A 33 5.71 -17.31 11.60
C TYR A 33 5.28 -15.99 10.97
N ALA A 34 4.01 -15.88 10.61
CA ALA A 34 3.44 -14.59 10.27
C ALA A 34 3.05 -13.81 11.52
N LEU A 35 3.45 -12.54 11.60
CA LEU A 35 2.86 -11.56 12.51
C LEU A 35 1.95 -10.65 11.70
N LEU A 36 0.65 -10.92 11.76
CA LEU A 36 -0.38 -10.34 10.93
C LEU A 36 -1.21 -9.30 11.71
N GLY A 37 -1.69 -8.26 11.06
CA GLY A 37 -2.58 -7.25 11.65
C GLY A 37 -2.63 -5.99 10.81
N GLU A 38 -3.63 -5.14 11.04
CA GLU A 38 -3.77 -3.85 10.38
C GLU A 38 -2.66 -2.86 10.78
N ASN A 39 -2.58 -1.73 10.07
CA ASN A 39 -1.72 -0.63 10.47
C ASN A 39 -2.16 -0.10 11.84
N GLY A 40 -1.20 0.10 12.75
CA GLY A 40 -1.52 0.46 14.14
C GLY A 40 -1.88 -0.71 15.07
N ALA A 41 -1.89 -1.96 14.59
CA ALA A 41 -2.19 -3.14 15.41
C ALA A 41 -1.13 -3.46 16.49
N GLY A 42 0.04 -2.77 16.47
CA GLY A 42 1.13 -2.99 17.43
C GLY A 42 2.30 -3.81 16.90
N LYS A 43 2.23 -4.37 15.69
CA LYS A 43 3.27 -5.22 15.09
C LYS A 43 4.67 -4.60 15.11
N SER A 44 4.82 -3.42 14.50
CA SER A 44 6.13 -2.73 14.40
C SER A 44 6.68 -2.31 15.76
N LYS A 45 5.82 -2.10 16.78
CA LYS A 45 6.29 -1.83 18.16
C LYS A 45 6.84 -3.10 18.81
N LEU A 46 6.12 -4.23 18.68
CA LEU A 46 6.58 -5.53 19.15
C LEU A 46 7.93 -5.91 18.52
N VAL A 47 8.07 -5.69 17.21
CA VAL A 47 9.32 -5.96 16.48
C VAL A 47 10.45 -5.05 16.93
N LYS A 48 10.19 -3.76 17.17
CA LYS A 48 11.19 -2.83 17.74
C LYS A 48 11.63 -3.25 19.15
N ILE A 49 10.77 -3.90 19.93
CA ILE A 49 11.14 -4.51 21.22
C ILE A 49 12.06 -5.70 20.97
N LEU A 50 11.71 -6.61 20.05
CA LEU A 50 12.53 -7.79 19.73
C LEU A 50 13.89 -7.45 19.11
N SER A 51 13.99 -6.31 18.44
CA SER A 51 15.25 -5.81 17.87
C SER A 51 16.05 -4.90 18.82
N GLY A 52 15.56 -4.67 20.03
CA GLY A 52 16.25 -3.83 21.04
C GLY A 52 16.21 -2.32 20.75
N VAL A 53 15.38 -1.87 19.81
CA VAL A 53 15.22 -0.44 19.48
C VAL A 53 14.42 0.29 20.55
N ILE A 54 13.46 -0.39 21.18
CA ILE A 54 12.69 0.11 22.32
C ILE A 54 12.58 -0.97 23.39
N MET A 55 12.47 -0.55 24.66
CA MET A 55 12.24 -1.47 25.78
C MET A 55 10.73 -1.64 26.02
N PRO A 56 10.27 -2.83 26.43
CA PRO A 56 8.94 -3.01 26.98
C PRO A 56 8.81 -2.28 28.31
N ASP A 57 7.59 -1.86 28.67
CA ASP A 57 7.30 -1.29 30.00
C ASP A 57 7.00 -2.41 31.01
N GLU A 58 6.42 -3.54 30.55
CA GLU A 58 6.16 -4.73 31.34
C GLU A 58 6.43 -5.99 30.51
N GLY A 59 6.59 -7.13 31.20
CA GLY A 59 6.82 -8.44 30.59
C GLY A 59 8.28 -8.73 30.31
N GLU A 60 8.52 -9.94 29.79
CA GLU A 60 9.87 -10.47 29.58
C GLU A 60 9.98 -11.20 28.24
N ILE A 61 11.19 -11.23 27.71
CA ILE A 61 11.56 -11.99 26.52
C ILE A 61 12.55 -13.07 26.94
N PHE A 62 12.37 -14.28 26.39
CA PHE A 62 13.24 -15.42 26.65
C PHE A 62 13.80 -15.96 25.34
N LEU A 63 15.08 -16.26 25.32
CA LEU A 63 15.74 -17.00 24.24
C LEU A 63 16.30 -18.29 24.83
N ASN A 64 15.84 -19.44 24.33
CA ASN A 64 16.25 -20.77 24.86
C ASN A 64 16.08 -20.89 26.39
N LYS A 65 14.95 -20.41 26.92
CA LYS A 65 14.60 -20.38 28.37
C LYS A 65 15.38 -19.37 29.22
N ASN A 66 16.36 -18.66 28.67
CA ASN A 66 17.08 -17.61 29.37
C ASN A 66 16.42 -16.25 29.14
N ILE A 67 16.34 -15.43 30.19
CA ILE A 67 15.82 -14.07 30.06
C ILE A 67 16.75 -13.29 29.14
N LEU A 68 16.15 -12.68 28.09
CA LEU A 68 16.85 -11.88 27.12
C LEU A 68 16.61 -10.40 27.41
N LYS A 69 17.63 -9.69 27.81
CA LYS A 69 17.58 -8.23 28.00
C LYS A 69 18.09 -7.54 26.76
N LEU A 70 17.19 -6.83 26.09
CA LEU A 70 17.46 -6.09 24.85
C LEU A 70 17.36 -4.59 25.14
N ASN A 71 18.49 -3.99 25.53
CA ASN A 71 18.56 -2.56 25.82
C ASN A 71 19.01 -1.73 24.62
N SER A 72 19.51 -2.40 23.59
CA SER A 72 20.01 -1.78 22.37
C SER A 72 19.94 -2.77 21.19
N PRO A 73 19.96 -2.29 19.94
CA PRO A 73 20.10 -3.15 18.76
C PRO A 73 21.39 -3.99 18.75
N ILE A 74 22.43 -3.53 19.44
CA ILE A 74 23.68 -4.29 19.61
C ILE A 74 23.43 -5.55 20.45
N ASP A 75 22.58 -5.47 21.47
CA ASP A 75 22.24 -6.63 22.31
C ASP A 75 21.45 -7.67 21.50
N ALA A 76 20.54 -7.24 20.61
CA ALA A 76 19.85 -8.13 19.71
C ALA A 76 20.82 -8.85 18.76
N LYS A 77 21.75 -8.09 18.17
CA LYS A 77 22.82 -8.65 17.31
C LYS A 77 23.69 -9.65 18.04
N LYS A 78 24.11 -9.37 19.27
CA LYS A 78 24.92 -10.29 20.10
C LYS A 78 24.18 -11.59 20.46
N ASN A 79 22.85 -11.58 20.42
CA ASN A 79 22.02 -12.76 20.66
C ASN A 79 21.53 -13.42 19.37
N ASP A 80 22.22 -13.18 18.25
CA ASP A 80 21.94 -13.78 16.94
C ASP A 80 20.54 -13.42 16.40
N ILE A 81 20.01 -12.24 16.74
CA ILE A 81 18.74 -11.71 16.19
C ILE A 81 19.10 -10.72 15.08
N GLY A 82 18.72 -11.05 13.85
CA GLY A 82 18.82 -10.19 12.67
C GLY A 82 17.46 -9.58 12.33
N MET A 83 17.47 -8.35 11.81
CA MET A 83 16.26 -7.67 11.35
C MET A 83 16.48 -7.02 10.01
N VAL A 84 15.54 -7.25 9.08
CA VAL A 84 15.40 -6.56 7.81
C VAL A 84 14.22 -5.60 7.96
N PHE A 85 14.48 -4.31 7.80
CA PHE A 85 13.50 -3.25 8.00
C PHE A 85 12.65 -3.03 6.75
N GLN A 86 11.50 -2.39 6.91
CA GLN A 86 10.58 -2.00 5.84
C GLN A 86 11.23 -1.03 4.85
N HIS A 87 12.00 -0.06 5.35
CA HIS A 87 12.80 0.86 4.54
C HIS A 87 14.25 0.41 4.52
N PHE A 88 14.88 0.49 3.37
CA PHE A 88 16.28 0.12 3.23
C PHE A 88 17.19 1.05 4.06
N ASN A 89 17.99 0.45 4.95
CA ASN A 89 18.98 1.15 5.74
C ASN A 89 20.36 1.04 5.06
N LEU A 90 20.43 1.46 3.78
CA LEU A 90 21.61 1.42 2.95
C LEU A 90 22.06 2.83 2.58
N PHE A 91 23.36 3.04 2.54
CA PHE A 91 23.95 4.28 2.01
C PHE A 91 23.98 4.21 0.49
N GLU A 92 23.16 4.99 -0.17
CA GLU A 92 22.94 4.89 -1.61
C GLU A 92 24.17 5.22 -2.45
N THR A 93 25.01 6.14 -1.98
CA THR A 93 26.25 6.56 -2.65
C THR A 93 27.40 5.59 -2.51
N LEU A 94 27.34 4.68 -1.53
CA LEU A 94 28.35 3.65 -1.30
C LEU A 94 28.06 2.39 -2.14
N SER A 95 29.12 1.66 -2.49
CA SER A 95 29.00 0.35 -3.12
C SER A 95 28.29 -0.66 -2.21
N VAL A 96 27.84 -1.77 -2.79
CA VAL A 96 27.26 -2.88 -2.03
C VAL A 96 28.27 -3.39 -1.00
N PHE A 97 29.53 -3.58 -1.38
CA PHE A 97 30.56 -4.08 -0.49
C PHE A 97 30.82 -3.11 0.68
N GLU A 98 30.91 -1.81 0.41
CA GLU A 98 31.08 -0.79 1.46
C GLU A 98 29.90 -0.77 2.42
N ASN A 99 28.67 -0.96 1.98
CA ASN A 99 27.49 -1.09 2.84
C ASN A 99 27.56 -2.34 3.74
N LEU A 100 28.13 -3.45 3.26
CA LEU A 100 28.24 -4.68 4.02
C LEU A 100 29.38 -4.66 5.05
N ILE A 101 30.46 -3.93 4.77
CA ILE A 101 31.63 -3.87 5.66
C ILE A 101 31.42 -2.91 6.85
N ILE A 102 30.62 -1.85 6.70
CA ILE A 102 30.38 -0.85 7.77
C ILE A 102 29.98 -1.51 9.10
N ASP A 103 29.20 -2.59 9.04
CA ASP A 103 28.66 -3.27 10.23
C ASP A 103 29.40 -4.59 10.55
N SER A 104 30.57 -4.81 9.95
CA SER A 104 31.38 -6.03 10.08
C SER A 104 32.62 -5.77 10.92
N GLU A 105 32.96 -6.74 11.79
CA GLU A 105 34.22 -6.78 12.54
C GLU A 105 35.31 -7.60 11.83
N GLU A 106 34.99 -8.13 10.63
CA GLU A 106 35.88 -8.99 9.84
C GLU A 106 36.82 -8.17 8.93
N THR A 107 37.94 -8.78 8.53
CA THR A 107 38.79 -8.17 7.50
C THR A 107 38.08 -8.15 6.15
N PRO A 108 38.40 -7.19 5.27
CA PRO A 108 37.76 -7.08 3.94
C PRO A 108 37.83 -8.39 3.13
N GLU A 109 38.96 -9.10 3.20
CA GLU A 109 39.19 -10.35 2.47
C GLU A 109 38.26 -11.45 2.97
N ASN A 110 38.23 -11.69 4.29
CA ASN A 110 37.40 -12.71 4.92
C ASN A 110 35.91 -12.42 4.69
N LEU A 111 35.52 -11.15 4.79
CA LEU A 111 34.15 -10.73 4.53
C LEU A 111 33.75 -11.01 3.09
N LYS A 112 34.61 -10.71 2.11
CA LYS A 112 34.34 -10.94 0.70
C LYS A 112 34.13 -12.43 0.39
N GLU A 113 34.96 -13.30 0.97
CA GLU A 113 34.80 -14.76 0.84
C GLU A 113 33.46 -15.22 1.43
N LYS A 114 33.12 -14.74 2.62
CA LYS A 114 31.87 -15.09 3.31
C LYS A 114 30.64 -14.62 2.52
N ILE A 115 30.68 -13.41 1.95
CA ILE A 115 29.62 -12.89 1.07
C ILE A 115 29.47 -13.79 -0.15
N GLN A 116 30.55 -14.20 -0.80
CA GLN A 116 30.51 -15.06 -1.97
C GLN A 116 29.89 -16.43 -1.65
N VAL A 117 30.22 -17.00 -0.46
CA VAL A 117 29.59 -18.26 0.00
C VAL A 117 28.10 -18.10 0.17
N ILE A 118 27.64 -17.00 0.82
CA ILE A 118 26.22 -16.69 1.03
C ILE A 118 25.53 -16.51 -0.32
N MET A 119 26.09 -15.72 -1.22
CA MET A 119 25.53 -15.46 -2.55
C MET A 119 25.37 -16.75 -3.35
N LYS A 120 26.39 -17.62 -3.35
CA LYS A 120 26.32 -18.92 -4.03
C LYS A 120 25.28 -19.84 -3.40
N LYS A 121 25.24 -19.92 -2.06
CA LYS A 121 24.33 -20.79 -1.32
C LYS A 121 22.86 -20.46 -1.57
N TYR A 122 22.51 -19.18 -1.61
CA TYR A 122 21.13 -18.71 -1.75
C TYR A 122 20.78 -18.21 -3.16
N ASN A 123 21.73 -18.40 -4.11
CA ASN A 123 21.55 -17.99 -5.51
C ASN A 123 21.26 -16.48 -5.67
N PHE A 124 21.95 -15.66 -4.89
CA PHE A 124 21.88 -14.21 -5.03
C PHE A 124 22.89 -13.74 -6.08
N SER A 125 22.42 -12.98 -7.07
CA SER A 125 23.26 -12.37 -8.09
C SER A 125 23.30 -10.86 -7.89
N ILE A 126 24.39 -10.35 -7.28
CA ILE A 126 24.59 -8.93 -7.00
C ILE A 126 26.05 -8.60 -7.29
N ASN A 127 26.28 -7.48 -7.99
CA ASN A 127 27.63 -6.95 -8.14
C ASN A 127 28.01 -6.13 -6.90
N LEU A 128 29.10 -6.51 -6.24
CA LEU A 128 29.53 -5.90 -4.98
C LEU A 128 30.15 -4.51 -5.15
N ASP A 129 30.63 -4.18 -6.36
CA ASP A 129 31.39 -2.96 -6.62
C ASP A 129 30.51 -1.79 -7.14
N VAL A 130 29.20 -2.03 -7.36
CA VAL A 130 28.29 -0.99 -7.83
C VAL A 130 27.69 -0.19 -6.66
N PRO A 131 27.48 1.12 -6.81
CA PRO A 131 26.73 1.91 -5.84
C PRO A 131 25.30 1.40 -5.66
N VAL A 132 24.81 1.43 -4.42
CA VAL A 132 23.47 0.95 -4.05
C VAL A 132 22.37 1.73 -4.78
N LEU A 133 22.59 3.00 -5.12
CA LEU A 133 21.69 3.82 -5.92
C LEU A 133 21.26 3.16 -7.23
N ASN A 134 22.19 2.39 -7.86
CA ASN A 134 21.98 1.74 -9.16
C ASN A 134 21.26 0.37 -9.06
N LEU A 135 20.89 -0.05 -7.86
CA LEU A 135 20.22 -1.34 -7.63
C LEU A 135 18.71 -1.22 -7.72
N SER A 136 18.05 -2.26 -8.25
CA SER A 136 16.60 -2.42 -8.11
C SER A 136 16.20 -2.63 -6.65
N ALA A 137 14.92 -2.42 -6.33
CA ALA A 137 14.38 -2.66 -4.99
C ALA A 137 14.65 -4.11 -4.52
N GLY A 138 14.47 -5.10 -5.41
CA GLY A 138 14.76 -6.50 -5.11
C GLY A 138 16.25 -6.76 -4.86
N GLN A 139 17.14 -6.07 -5.56
CA GLN A 139 18.58 -6.15 -5.28
C GLN A 139 18.94 -5.50 -3.95
N LYS A 140 18.39 -4.31 -3.63
CA LYS A 140 18.55 -3.65 -2.32
C LYS A 140 18.09 -4.58 -1.19
N GLN A 141 16.95 -5.25 -1.37
CA GLN A 141 16.44 -6.23 -0.41
C GLN A 141 17.40 -7.40 -0.19
N LYS A 142 17.98 -7.94 -1.26
CA LYS A 142 18.99 -9.01 -1.16
C LYS A 142 20.23 -8.54 -0.40
N VAL A 143 20.68 -7.28 -0.56
CA VAL A 143 21.81 -6.71 0.19
C VAL A 143 21.49 -6.66 1.69
N GLU A 144 20.29 -6.19 2.07
CA GLU A 144 19.84 -6.19 3.49
C GLU A 144 19.83 -7.59 4.09
N ILE A 145 19.36 -8.59 3.34
CA ILE A 145 19.36 -9.99 3.75
C ILE A 145 20.79 -10.51 3.93
N ILE A 146 21.69 -10.27 2.96
CA ILE A 146 23.10 -10.67 3.06
C ILE A 146 23.75 -10.06 4.30
N ARG A 147 23.48 -8.77 4.59
CA ARG A 147 23.97 -8.07 5.78
C ARG A 147 23.58 -8.79 7.07
N CYS A 148 22.34 -9.28 7.13
CA CYS A 148 21.88 -10.09 8.27
C CYS A 148 22.56 -11.47 8.31
N LEU A 149 22.66 -12.17 7.16
CA LEU A 149 23.18 -13.53 7.06
C LEU A 149 24.68 -13.65 7.33
N ILE A 150 25.47 -12.61 7.10
CA ILE A 150 26.91 -12.55 7.42
C ILE A 150 27.15 -12.93 8.90
N ARG A 151 26.22 -12.62 9.78
CA ARG A 151 26.31 -12.88 11.23
C ARG A 151 25.76 -14.23 11.67
N ASN A 152 25.29 -15.08 10.74
CA ASN A 152 24.66 -16.37 11.02
C ASN A 152 23.52 -16.26 12.06
N PRO A 153 22.46 -15.48 11.80
CA PRO A 153 21.40 -15.24 12.76
C PRO A 153 20.63 -16.53 13.06
N LYS A 154 20.22 -16.70 14.33
CA LYS A 154 19.29 -17.76 14.76
C LYS A 154 17.83 -17.33 14.60
N VAL A 155 17.58 -16.03 14.70
CA VAL A 155 16.26 -15.39 14.52
C VAL A 155 16.39 -14.32 13.44
N LEU A 156 15.54 -14.37 12.44
CA LEU A 156 15.44 -13.38 11.36
C LEU A 156 14.07 -12.75 11.36
N ILE A 157 14.00 -11.46 11.59
CA ILE A 157 12.79 -10.67 11.58
C ILE A 157 12.71 -9.92 10.25
N MET A 158 11.60 -10.06 9.53
CA MET A 158 11.34 -9.44 8.22
C MET A 158 10.14 -8.50 8.34
N ASP A 159 10.37 -7.19 8.33
CA ASP A 159 9.28 -6.19 8.46
C ASP A 159 8.84 -5.69 7.09
N GLU A 160 7.68 -6.16 6.62
CA GLU A 160 7.06 -5.88 5.32
C GLU A 160 8.03 -5.95 4.12
N PRO A 161 8.78 -7.04 3.95
CA PRO A 161 9.92 -7.09 3.03
C PRO A 161 9.52 -7.07 1.54
N THR A 162 8.24 -7.18 1.21
CA THR A 162 7.71 -7.23 -0.15
C THR A 162 6.96 -5.97 -0.55
N SER A 163 7.01 -4.92 0.25
CA SER A 163 6.23 -3.69 0.01
C SER A 163 6.59 -2.98 -1.32
N VAL A 164 7.82 -3.14 -1.78
CA VAL A 164 8.38 -2.50 -2.99
C VAL A 164 8.86 -3.52 -4.04
N LEU A 165 8.54 -4.80 -3.86
CA LEU A 165 8.98 -5.88 -4.75
C LEU A 165 7.91 -6.23 -5.79
N THR A 166 8.35 -6.61 -6.97
CA THR A 166 7.51 -7.25 -7.98
C THR A 166 7.08 -8.65 -7.52
N GLU A 167 6.06 -9.25 -8.15
CA GLU A 167 5.63 -10.62 -7.85
C GLU A 167 6.75 -11.66 -8.09
N GLN A 168 7.55 -11.45 -9.11
CA GLN A 168 8.70 -12.32 -9.40
C GLN A 168 9.76 -12.23 -8.30
N GLU A 169 10.16 -11.01 -7.90
CA GLU A 169 11.12 -10.78 -6.81
C GLU A 169 10.59 -11.32 -5.48
N THR A 170 9.29 -11.16 -5.21
CA THR A 170 8.61 -11.73 -4.03
C THR A 170 8.71 -13.26 -4.03
N SER A 171 8.50 -13.90 -5.18
CA SER A 171 8.60 -15.35 -5.29
C SER A 171 10.03 -15.86 -5.05
N GLU A 172 11.05 -15.14 -5.54
CA GLU A 172 12.47 -15.44 -5.29
C GLU A 172 12.82 -15.29 -3.79
N LEU A 173 12.30 -14.23 -3.16
CA LEU A 173 12.47 -14.03 -1.71
C LEU A 173 11.86 -15.19 -0.92
N PHE A 174 10.66 -15.64 -1.26
CA PHE A 174 10.00 -16.76 -0.58
C PHE A 174 10.79 -18.06 -0.67
N LEU A 175 11.39 -18.35 -1.83
CA LEU A 175 12.27 -19.49 -1.99
C LEU A 175 13.49 -19.40 -1.05
N SER A 176 14.05 -18.21 -0.89
CA SER A 176 15.18 -17.97 0.01
C SER A 176 14.78 -18.15 1.47
N LEU A 177 13.62 -17.60 1.89
CA LEU A 177 13.11 -17.71 3.26
C LEU A 177 12.79 -19.17 3.63
N LYS A 178 12.26 -19.97 2.70
CA LYS A 178 12.05 -21.41 2.93
C LYS A 178 13.37 -22.15 3.17
N LYS A 179 14.43 -21.86 2.40
CA LYS A 179 15.76 -22.42 2.64
C LYS A 179 16.32 -22.02 4.02
N PHE A 180 16.14 -20.77 4.44
CA PHE A 180 16.57 -20.35 5.78
C PHE A 180 15.85 -21.11 6.88
N SER A 181 14.55 -21.34 6.73
CA SER A 181 13.75 -22.13 7.68
C SER A 181 14.22 -23.59 7.74
N GLU A 182 14.50 -24.23 6.59
CA GLU A 182 15.06 -25.58 6.51
C GLU A 182 16.41 -25.69 7.26
N GLU A 183 17.22 -24.60 7.25
CA GLU A 183 18.47 -24.49 7.99
C GLU A 183 18.27 -24.15 9.48
N LYS A 184 17.05 -24.23 9.99
CA LYS A 184 16.70 -23.99 11.39
C LYS A 184 16.83 -22.54 11.86
N ILE A 185 16.81 -21.58 10.92
CA ILE A 185 16.62 -20.17 11.27
C ILE A 185 15.14 -20.00 11.63
N LEU A 186 14.86 -19.35 12.76
CA LEU A 186 13.51 -18.90 13.13
C LEU A 186 13.17 -17.64 12.34
N ILE A 187 12.09 -17.63 11.60
CA ILE A 187 11.69 -16.48 10.79
C ILE A 187 10.38 -15.90 11.33
N ILE A 188 10.40 -14.59 11.63
CA ILE A 188 9.20 -13.81 11.97
C ILE A 188 8.94 -12.86 10.79
N TYR A 189 7.89 -13.15 10.04
CA TYR A 189 7.49 -12.44 8.83
C TYR A 189 6.32 -11.52 9.13
N ILE A 190 6.55 -10.21 9.09
CA ILE A 190 5.53 -9.19 9.37
C ILE A 190 4.97 -8.71 8.05
N THR A 191 3.66 -8.80 7.91
CA THR A 191 2.95 -8.31 6.74
C THR A 191 1.48 -8.04 7.05
N HIS A 192 0.82 -7.31 6.17
CA HIS A 192 -0.64 -7.19 6.14
C HIS A 192 -1.24 -7.90 4.91
N LYS A 193 -0.41 -8.50 4.03
CA LYS A 193 -0.80 -9.17 2.79
C LYS A 193 -1.16 -10.63 3.03
N LEU A 194 -2.44 -10.94 3.08
CA LEU A 194 -2.95 -12.27 3.42
C LEU A 194 -2.49 -13.37 2.44
N LYS A 195 -2.41 -13.07 1.14
CA LYS A 195 -1.96 -14.03 0.11
C LYS A 195 -0.52 -14.50 0.37
N GLU A 196 0.36 -13.59 0.84
CA GLU A 196 1.74 -13.91 1.18
C GLU A 196 1.83 -14.86 2.37
N VAL A 197 1.03 -14.57 3.41
CA VAL A 197 0.95 -15.41 4.62
C VAL A 197 0.52 -16.82 4.28
N MET A 198 -0.53 -16.97 3.47
CA MET A 198 -1.04 -18.29 3.04
C MET A 198 -0.02 -19.09 2.19
N LYS A 199 0.84 -18.40 1.42
CA LYS A 199 1.82 -19.03 0.50
C LYS A 199 3.14 -19.40 1.19
N LEU A 200 3.54 -18.62 2.21
CA LEU A 200 4.88 -18.69 2.78
C LEU A 200 4.92 -19.30 4.18
N CYS A 201 3.98 -18.95 5.06
CA CYS A 201 4.10 -19.15 6.50
C CYS A 201 3.56 -20.51 6.96
N ASP A 202 4.04 -21.01 8.10
CA ASP A 202 3.57 -22.22 8.75
C ASP A 202 2.50 -21.92 9.80
N GLU A 203 2.72 -20.86 10.57
CA GLU A 203 1.84 -20.41 11.65
C GLU A 203 1.62 -18.89 11.56
N VAL A 204 0.49 -18.43 12.07
CA VAL A 204 0.13 -17.00 12.08
C VAL A 204 -0.33 -16.55 13.46
N ALA A 205 0.24 -15.44 13.91
CA ALA A 205 -0.21 -14.68 15.06
C ALA A 205 -0.89 -13.40 14.57
N VAL A 206 -2.16 -13.23 14.91
CA VAL A 206 -2.94 -12.05 14.50
C VAL A 206 -2.99 -11.05 15.65
N MET A 207 -2.53 -9.84 15.38
CA MET A 207 -2.61 -8.70 16.31
C MET A 207 -3.69 -7.72 15.90
N ARG A 208 -4.38 -7.16 16.89
CA ARG A 208 -5.37 -6.10 16.69
C ARG A 208 -5.42 -5.19 17.90
N ARG A 209 -5.30 -3.86 17.67
CA ARG A 209 -5.34 -2.82 18.72
C ARG A 209 -4.43 -3.13 19.91
N GLY A 210 -3.18 -3.51 19.62
CA GLY A 210 -2.16 -3.83 20.62
C GLY A 210 -2.26 -5.23 21.24
N LYS A 211 -3.30 -6.00 20.97
CA LYS A 211 -3.54 -7.32 21.58
C LYS A 211 -3.31 -8.46 20.60
N LEU A 212 -2.88 -9.60 21.11
CA LEU A 212 -2.90 -10.87 20.37
C LEU A 212 -4.33 -11.40 20.33
N VAL A 213 -4.87 -11.57 19.12
CA VAL A 213 -6.25 -12.06 18.90
C VAL A 213 -6.29 -13.57 18.74
N SER A 214 -5.34 -14.12 17.98
CA SER A 214 -5.26 -15.56 17.74
C SER A 214 -3.86 -15.98 17.32
N VAL A 215 -3.54 -17.25 17.61
CA VAL A 215 -2.41 -17.97 17.03
C VAL A 215 -2.96 -19.25 16.40
N SER A 216 -2.62 -19.53 15.16
CA SER A 216 -3.15 -20.68 14.43
C SER A 216 -2.15 -21.19 13.39
N LYS A 217 -2.31 -22.44 12.96
CA LYS A 217 -1.55 -22.98 11.83
C LYS A 217 -2.19 -22.53 10.53
N ILE A 218 -1.39 -22.19 9.54
CA ILE A 218 -1.88 -21.70 8.25
C ILE A 218 -2.80 -22.70 7.55
N LYS A 219 -2.54 -24.00 7.68
CA LYS A 219 -3.39 -25.06 7.10
C LYS A 219 -4.83 -25.07 7.62
N ASP A 220 -5.07 -24.48 8.80
CA ASP A 220 -6.37 -24.41 9.45
C ASP A 220 -7.09 -23.08 9.17
N GLU A 221 -6.49 -22.20 8.35
CA GLU A 221 -6.97 -20.86 8.03
C GLU A 221 -7.28 -20.69 6.54
N ASN A 222 -8.08 -19.68 6.24
CA ASN A 222 -8.28 -19.17 4.90
C ASN A 222 -8.21 -17.64 4.91
N ILE A 223 -8.16 -17.01 3.74
CA ILE A 223 -8.03 -15.55 3.60
C ILE A 223 -9.16 -14.82 4.33
N GLU A 224 -10.40 -15.32 4.25
CA GLU A 224 -11.56 -14.67 4.86
C GLU A 224 -11.51 -14.76 6.41
N SER A 225 -11.09 -15.90 6.97
CA SER A 225 -10.95 -16.06 8.42
C SER A 225 -9.86 -15.15 8.98
N LEU A 226 -8.71 -15.08 8.31
CA LEU A 226 -7.61 -14.19 8.70
C LEU A 226 -8.02 -12.72 8.61
N ALA A 227 -8.67 -12.33 7.52
CA ALA A 227 -9.17 -10.97 7.34
C ALA A 227 -10.19 -10.59 8.43
N THR A 228 -11.12 -11.50 8.76
CA THR A 228 -12.09 -11.31 9.85
C THR A 228 -11.40 -11.13 11.21
N LYS A 229 -10.37 -11.92 11.51
CA LYS A 229 -9.60 -11.81 12.76
C LYS A 229 -8.84 -10.48 12.84
N MET A 230 -8.28 -10.01 11.71
CA MET A 230 -7.57 -8.73 11.63
C MET A 230 -8.49 -7.54 11.89
N VAL A 231 -9.60 -7.47 11.18
CA VAL A 231 -10.55 -6.34 11.21
C VAL A 231 -11.49 -6.43 12.42
N GLY A 232 -11.84 -7.66 12.83
CA GLY A 232 -12.74 -7.93 13.97
C GLY A 232 -14.22 -7.81 13.65
N GLN A 233 -14.57 -7.73 12.39
CA GLN A 233 -15.95 -7.77 11.88
C GLN A 233 -16.00 -8.76 10.72
N ASN A 234 -17.15 -9.42 10.53
CA ASN A 234 -17.37 -10.24 9.35
C ASN A 234 -17.29 -9.34 8.11
N LEU A 235 -16.22 -9.49 7.35
CA LEU A 235 -16.08 -8.85 6.06
C LEU A 235 -17.12 -9.48 5.12
N LYS A 236 -18.19 -8.76 4.86
CA LYS A 236 -19.12 -9.17 3.80
C LYS A 236 -18.39 -8.96 2.48
N THR A 237 -18.11 -10.03 1.78
CA THR A 237 -17.67 -9.96 0.39
C THR A 237 -18.84 -9.41 -0.42
N ILE A 238 -18.87 -8.09 -0.62
CA ILE A 238 -19.86 -7.50 -1.52
C ILE A 238 -19.39 -7.82 -2.93
N LYS A 239 -20.12 -8.71 -3.58
CA LYS A 239 -19.97 -8.92 -5.02
C LYS A 239 -20.68 -7.76 -5.71
N LYS A 240 -19.98 -7.09 -6.63
CA LYS A 240 -20.59 -6.13 -7.54
C LYS A 240 -21.78 -6.80 -8.20
N LYS A 241 -22.95 -6.20 -8.17
CA LYS A 241 -24.07 -6.63 -9.00
C LYS A 241 -23.67 -6.35 -10.43
N LYS A 242 -23.82 -7.34 -11.33
CA LYS A 242 -23.62 -7.07 -12.76
C LYS A 242 -24.52 -5.91 -13.13
N SER A 243 -23.91 -4.79 -13.46
CA SER A 243 -24.66 -3.66 -13.96
C SER A 243 -25.26 -4.08 -15.30
N SER A 244 -26.58 -4.16 -15.38
CA SER A 244 -27.29 -4.27 -16.65
C SER A 244 -27.26 -2.89 -17.32
N VAL A 245 -26.04 -2.34 -17.53
CA VAL A 245 -25.88 -1.07 -18.25
C VAL A 245 -26.18 -1.35 -19.71
N SER A 246 -27.47 -1.30 -20.07
CA SER A 246 -27.94 -1.25 -21.45
C SER A 246 -28.01 0.17 -21.98
N SER A 247 -27.42 1.15 -21.28
CA SER A 247 -27.51 2.53 -21.72
C SER A 247 -26.38 2.86 -22.71
N SER A 248 -26.74 3.24 -23.89
CA SER A 248 -25.91 3.94 -24.88
C SER A 248 -25.57 5.39 -24.40
N ASP A 249 -25.82 5.74 -23.16
CA ASP A 249 -25.64 7.09 -22.61
C ASP A 249 -24.18 7.28 -22.21
N GLN A 250 -23.39 7.78 -23.14
CA GLN A 250 -21.98 8.08 -22.99
C GLN A 250 -21.80 9.30 -22.09
N LEU A 251 -21.13 9.12 -20.94
CA LEU A 251 -20.88 10.20 -20.00
C LEU A 251 -19.60 10.97 -20.34
N ILE A 252 -18.50 10.25 -20.56
CA ILE A 252 -17.21 10.84 -20.94
C ILE A 252 -16.65 10.12 -22.15
N LYS A 253 -16.06 10.88 -23.06
CA LYS A 253 -15.33 10.39 -24.22
C LYS A 253 -14.00 11.11 -24.36
N VAL A 254 -12.94 10.33 -24.50
CA VAL A 254 -11.60 10.82 -24.82
C VAL A 254 -11.26 10.38 -26.24
N THR A 255 -10.83 11.33 -27.06
CA THR A 255 -10.57 11.10 -28.49
C THR A 255 -9.23 11.70 -28.87
N ASP A 256 -8.36 10.87 -29.45
CA ASP A 256 -7.06 11.24 -30.00
C ASP A 256 -6.23 12.13 -29.05
N LEU A 257 -6.31 11.81 -27.75
CA LEU A 257 -5.60 12.57 -26.72
C LEU A 257 -4.11 12.25 -26.82
N ASN A 258 -3.31 13.30 -27.03
CA ASN A 258 -1.87 13.25 -27.07
C ASN A 258 -1.31 14.23 -26.05
N PHE A 259 -0.20 13.83 -25.40
CA PHE A 259 0.53 14.65 -24.46
C PHE A 259 2.03 14.43 -24.62
N THR A 260 2.79 15.49 -24.73
CA THR A 260 4.25 15.45 -24.76
C THR A 260 4.76 16.30 -23.63
N SER A 261 5.50 15.67 -22.71
CA SER A 261 6.14 16.37 -21.60
C SER A 261 7.50 16.93 -21.99
N GLU A 262 7.85 18.06 -21.40
CA GLU A 262 9.21 18.60 -21.43
C GLU A 262 10.12 17.96 -20.37
N ASP A 263 9.53 17.30 -19.35
CA ASP A 263 10.27 16.58 -18.31
C ASP A 263 10.66 15.18 -18.82
N PRO A 264 11.96 14.84 -18.88
CA PRO A 264 12.43 13.53 -19.34
C PRO A 264 12.01 12.37 -18.42
N PHE A 265 11.53 12.63 -17.21
CA PHE A 265 11.03 11.62 -16.27
C PHE A 265 9.54 11.34 -16.40
N GLU A 266 8.79 12.15 -17.14
CA GLU A 266 7.39 11.93 -17.43
C GLU A 266 7.19 11.10 -18.70
N THR A 267 6.03 10.44 -18.81
CA THR A 267 5.69 9.58 -19.94
C THR A 267 4.78 10.31 -20.92
N ASN A 268 5.18 10.41 -22.18
CA ASN A 268 4.32 10.93 -23.24
C ASN A 268 3.11 10.03 -23.44
N LEU A 269 1.94 10.63 -23.69
CA LEU A 269 0.74 9.89 -24.06
C LEU A 269 0.50 9.99 -25.57
N GLU A 270 0.20 8.86 -26.20
CA GLU A 270 0.01 8.78 -27.63
C GLU A 270 -1.35 8.16 -27.98
N ASN A 271 -2.18 8.92 -28.67
CA ASN A 271 -3.44 8.47 -29.27
C ASN A 271 -4.37 7.76 -28.25
N ILE A 272 -4.58 8.37 -27.09
CA ILE A 272 -5.45 7.82 -26.05
C ILE A 272 -6.91 7.96 -26.47
N ASN A 273 -7.60 6.84 -26.56
CA ASN A 273 -9.00 6.78 -26.98
C ASN A 273 -9.80 5.84 -26.06
N PHE A 274 -10.85 6.34 -25.40
CA PHE A 274 -11.79 5.54 -24.63
C PHE A 274 -13.09 6.28 -24.36
N SER A 275 -14.10 5.54 -23.92
CA SER A 275 -15.35 6.13 -23.44
C SER A 275 -15.88 5.38 -22.22
N VAL A 276 -16.61 6.09 -21.36
CA VAL A 276 -17.30 5.54 -20.20
C VAL A 276 -18.76 5.94 -20.21
N ASN A 277 -19.63 4.97 -20.05
CA ASN A 277 -21.07 5.21 -19.99
C ASN A 277 -21.52 5.57 -18.56
N ARG A 278 -22.71 6.13 -18.40
CA ARG A 278 -23.28 6.38 -17.06
C ARG A 278 -23.42 5.07 -16.28
N GLY A 279 -22.96 5.09 -15.02
CA GLY A 279 -22.98 3.93 -14.14
C GLY A 279 -21.95 2.85 -14.48
N GLU A 280 -21.00 3.12 -15.40
CA GLU A 280 -19.93 2.22 -15.77
C GLU A 280 -18.65 2.50 -14.95
N CYS A 281 -17.94 1.46 -14.55
CA CYS A 281 -16.62 1.54 -13.97
C CYS A 281 -15.57 1.05 -14.98
N LEU A 282 -14.76 1.97 -15.50
CA LEU A 282 -13.61 1.66 -16.35
C LEU A 282 -12.34 1.56 -15.50
N GLY A 283 -11.71 0.38 -15.50
CA GLY A 283 -10.40 0.16 -14.91
C GLY A 283 -9.28 0.44 -15.92
N ILE A 284 -8.25 1.13 -15.49
CA ILE A 284 -7.01 1.35 -16.25
C ILE A 284 -5.86 0.75 -15.47
N ALA A 285 -5.36 -0.38 -15.92
CA ALA A 285 -4.23 -1.08 -15.33
C ALA A 285 -2.90 -0.54 -15.88
N GLY A 286 -1.83 -0.61 -15.10
CA GLY A 286 -0.49 -0.28 -15.58
C GLY A 286 0.56 -0.40 -14.47
N ILE A 287 1.83 -0.58 -14.85
CA ILE A 287 2.97 -0.48 -13.93
C ILE A 287 3.34 1.01 -13.80
N SER A 288 3.68 1.47 -12.60
CA SER A 288 4.09 2.87 -12.37
C SER A 288 5.10 3.36 -13.41
N GLY A 289 4.93 4.60 -13.87
CA GLY A 289 5.79 5.20 -14.90
C GLY A 289 5.41 4.85 -16.34
N ASN A 290 4.20 4.33 -16.59
CA ASN A 290 3.72 4.02 -17.93
C ASN A 290 2.68 5.03 -18.47
N GLY A 291 2.47 6.18 -17.81
CA GLY A 291 1.56 7.23 -18.27
C GLY A 291 0.28 7.37 -17.44
N GLN A 292 0.15 6.63 -16.33
CA GLN A 292 -1.04 6.69 -15.45
C GLN A 292 -1.18 8.05 -14.79
N SER A 293 -0.07 8.60 -14.27
CA SER A 293 -0.03 9.90 -13.58
C SER A 293 -0.42 11.03 -14.54
N GLU A 294 0.19 11.04 -15.71
CA GLU A 294 -0.07 12.03 -16.75
C GLU A 294 -1.53 11.95 -17.23
N LEU A 295 -2.05 10.74 -17.44
CA LEU A 295 -3.45 10.54 -17.80
C LEU A 295 -4.38 11.04 -16.69
N PHE A 296 -4.09 10.76 -15.42
CA PHE A 296 -4.88 11.29 -14.29
C PHE A 296 -4.86 12.81 -14.25
N GLN A 297 -3.68 13.43 -14.38
CA GLN A 297 -3.52 14.89 -14.35
C GLN A 297 -4.26 15.58 -15.52
N ILE A 298 -4.27 14.96 -16.71
CA ILE A 298 -5.04 15.49 -17.84
C ILE A 298 -6.54 15.30 -17.60
N LEU A 299 -6.98 14.15 -17.09
CA LEU A 299 -8.40 13.91 -16.80
C LEU A 299 -8.92 14.75 -15.63
N SER A 300 -8.07 15.13 -14.69
CA SER A 300 -8.42 16.05 -13.59
C SER A 300 -8.38 17.52 -14.02
N GLY A 301 -7.66 17.86 -15.10
CA GLY A 301 -7.44 19.22 -15.58
C GLY A 301 -6.25 19.93 -14.95
N GLU A 302 -5.40 19.21 -14.20
CA GLU A 302 -4.12 19.73 -13.73
C GLU A 302 -3.18 20.02 -14.90
N ILE A 303 -3.22 19.15 -15.92
CA ILE A 303 -2.63 19.38 -17.24
C ILE A 303 -3.77 19.63 -18.22
N ILE A 304 -3.72 20.76 -18.93
CA ILE A 304 -4.70 21.14 -19.94
C ILE A 304 -4.36 20.45 -21.26
N SER A 305 -5.37 19.93 -21.94
CA SER A 305 -5.27 19.31 -23.26
C SER A 305 -6.02 20.10 -24.31
N ASP A 306 -6.00 19.62 -25.55
CA ASP A 306 -6.86 20.17 -26.60
C ASP A 306 -8.31 20.14 -26.15
N LYS A 307 -9.01 21.26 -26.36
CA LYS A 307 -10.42 21.42 -25.97
C LYS A 307 -11.29 20.25 -26.39
N ASN A 308 -11.14 19.79 -27.62
CA ASN A 308 -11.98 18.75 -28.22
C ASN A 308 -11.54 17.32 -27.88
N SER A 309 -10.41 17.15 -27.17
CA SER A 309 -9.89 15.81 -26.82
C SER A 309 -10.71 15.11 -25.73
N ILE A 310 -11.44 15.87 -24.91
CA ILE A 310 -12.26 15.34 -23.82
C ILE A 310 -13.67 15.94 -23.92
N GLU A 311 -14.67 15.09 -24.09
CA GLU A 311 -16.09 15.44 -24.07
C GLU A 311 -16.75 14.82 -22.83
N PHE A 312 -17.46 15.63 -22.04
CA PHE A 312 -18.20 15.21 -20.85
C PHE A 312 -19.66 15.71 -20.94
N SER A 313 -20.62 14.82 -20.94
CA SER A 313 -22.05 15.15 -21.04
C SER A 313 -22.32 16.14 -22.19
N ASN A 314 -21.79 15.86 -23.38
CA ASN A 314 -21.88 16.68 -24.61
C ASN A 314 -21.19 18.07 -24.52
N ASN A 315 -20.28 18.27 -23.56
CA ASN A 315 -19.50 19.49 -23.44
C ASN A 315 -18.01 19.16 -23.61
N PHE A 316 -17.29 19.94 -24.39
CA PHE A 316 -15.85 19.82 -24.52
C PHE A 316 -15.16 20.51 -23.33
N ILE A 317 -14.37 19.73 -22.60
CA ILE A 317 -13.75 20.14 -21.34
C ILE A 317 -12.23 20.00 -21.32
N GLY A 318 -11.57 19.70 -22.42
CA GLY A 318 -10.13 19.46 -22.48
C GLY A 318 -9.30 20.63 -21.98
N ASP A 319 -9.76 21.87 -22.22
CA ASP A 319 -9.12 23.13 -21.84
C ASP A 319 -9.52 23.66 -20.45
N LEU A 320 -10.37 22.91 -19.70
CA LEU A 320 -10.85 23.33 -18.38
C LEU A 320 -9.91 22.87 -17.25
N ASN A 321 -9.73 23.74 -16.26
CA ASN A 321 -8.95 23.45 -15.04
C ASN A 321 -9.77 22.56 -14.05
N PRO A 322 -9.15 22.02 -12.97
CA PRO A 322 -9.82 21.11 -12.04
C PRO A 322 -11.06 21.71 -11.37
N GLN A 323 -11.07 23.01 -11.07
CA GLN A 323 -12.20 23.67 -10.45
C GLN A 323 -13.39 23.78 -11.40
N GLU A 324 -13.14 24.13 -12.66
CA GLU A 324 -14.17 24.19 -13.71
C GLU A 324 -14.76 22.81 -14.00
N ARG A 325 -13.93 21.74 -14.04
CA ARG A 325 -14.40 20.34 -14.19
C ARG A 325 -15.27 19.89 -13.03
N ARG A 326 -15.02 20.37 -11.81
CA ARG A 326 -15.88 20.09 -10.64
C ARG A 326 -17.27 20.72 -10.78
N GLU A 327 -17.41 21.83 -11.51
CA GLU A 327 -18.71 22.44 -11.80
C GLU A 327 -19.56 21.52 -12.72
N TYR A 328 -18.93 20.64 -13.50
CA TYR A 328 -19.58 19.56 -14.27
C TYR A 328 -19.83 18.28 -13.46
N LEU A 329 -19.77 18.33 -12.13
CA LEU A 329 -19.95 17.18 -11.24
C LEU A 329 -18.91 16.06 -11.46
N MET A 330 -17.67 16.43 -11.74
CA MET A 330 -16.52 15.53 -11.71
C MET A 330 -15.80 15.61 -10.37
N ALA A 331 -15.28 14.49 -9.88
CA ALA A 331 -14.52 14.40 -8.64
C ALA A 331 -13.22 13.60 -8.84
N PHE A 332 -12.19 13.91 -8.06
CA PHE A 332 -10.84 13.41 -8.27
C PHE A 332 -10.20 12.96 -6.96
N SER A 333 -9.67 11.73 -6.94
CA SER A 333 -8.89 11.19 -5.84
C SER A 333 -7.51 10.80 -6.36
N PRO A 334 -6.47 11.64 -6.22
CA PRO A 334 -5.12 11.33 -6.66
C PRO A 334 -4.47 10.26 -5.81
N GLU A 335 -3.34 9.72 -6.29
CA GLU A 335 -2.53 8.73 -5.59
C GLU A 335 -1.91 9.29 -4.32
N ASP A 336 -1.30 10.49 -4.42
CA ASP A 336 -0.68 11.15 -3.27
C ASP A 336 -1.72 11.86 -2.42
N ARG A 337 -1.88 11.34 -1.20
CA ARG A 337 -2.86 11.84 -0.23
C ARG A 337 -2.42 13.12 0.45
N LEU A 338 -1.11 13.32 0.62
CA LEU A 338 -0.56 14.39 1.46
C LEU A 338 -0.01 15.57 0.67
N GLU A 339 0.37 15.36 -0.60
CA GLU A 339 0.90 16.43 -1.44
C GLU A 339 -0.13 16.95 -2.44
N GLN A 340 -0.99 16.05 -2.96
CA GLN A 340 -1.98 16.41 -3.98
C GLN A 340 -3.42 16.49 -3.43
N ALA A 341 -3.83 15.53 -2.59
CA ALA A 341 -5.21 15.48 -2.14
C ALA A 341 -5.51 16.30 -0.88
N ALA A 342 -4.58 16.39 0.06
CA ALA A 342 -4.75 17.11 1.33
C ALA A 342 -3.49 17.90 1.68
N ILE A 343 -3.65 18.99 2.42
CA ILE A 343 -2.55 19.78 2.95
C ILE A 343 -2.25 19.29 4.37
N PRO A 344 -1.08 18.67 4.64
CA PRO A 344 -0.76 18.01 5.90
C PRO A 344 -0.87 18.91 7.14
N GLN A 345 -0.46 20.17 7.01
CA GLN A 345 -0.43 21.15 8.09
C GLN A 345 -1.79 21.77 8.39
N MET A 346 -2.75 21.68 7.45
CA MET A 346 -4.11 22.17 7.63
C MET A 346 -4.94 21.21 8.49
N ARG A 347 -5.88 21.79 9.22
CA ARG A 347 -6.85 21.03 10.01
C ARG A 347 -7.80 20.25 9.10
N ILE A 348 -8.44 19.23 9.67
CA ILE A 348 -9.36 18.35 8.90
C ILE A 348 -10.47 19.19 8.25
N PHE A 349 -11.13 20.09 9.02
CA PHE A 349 -12.20 20.89 8.46
C PHE A 349 -11.74 21.89 7.39
N GLU A 350 -10.51 22.40 7.48
CA GLU A 350 -9.93 23.27 6.46
C GLU A 350 -9.68 22.48 5.15
N ASN A 351 -9.16 21.24 5.26
CA ASN A 351 -8.99 20.36 4.11
C ASN A 351 -10.33 20.02 3.42
N VAL A 352 -11.42 19.90 4.19
CA VAL A 352 -12.76 19.66 3.62
C VAL A 352 -13.23 20.86 2.78
N ALA A 353 -12.85 22.07 3.16
CA ALA A 353 -13.26 23.28 2.46
C ALA A 353 -12.58 23.46 1.09
N LEU A 354 -11.36 22.93 0.90
CA LEU A 354 -10.52 23.25 -0.26
C LEU A 354 -11.19 22.98 -1.62
N ASN A 355 -11.89 21.88 -1.77
CA ASN A 355 -12.45 21.44 -3.06
C ASN A 355 -13.88 21.91 -3.31
N ASN A 356 -14.55 22.41 -2.29
CA ASN A 356 -15.98 22.77 -2.33
C ASN A 356 -16.23 24.28 -2.17
N PHE A 357 -15.24 25.09 -2.47
CA PHE A 357 -15.23 26.49 -2.16
C PHE A 357 -16.38 27.27 -2.79
N LYS A 358 -16.74 26.97 -4.04
CA LYS A 358 -17.84 27.64 -4.76
C LYS A 358 -19.21 27.02 -4.54
N SER A 359 -19.30 25.70 -4.36
CA SER A 359 -20.56 24.95 -4.43
C SER A 359 -21.30 24.81 -3.09
N SER A 360 -20.66 25.07 -1.95
CA SER A 360 -21.15 24.62 -0.66
C SER A 360 -21.58 25.73 0.30
N ASN A 361 -22.00 26.89 -0.11
CA ASN A 361 -22.45 27.94 0.83
C ASN A 361 -21.45 28.19 2.00
N PHE A 362 -20.16 27.88 1.82
CA PHE A 362 -19.11 28.13 2.80
C PHE A 362 -18.77 29.61 2.95
N PHE A 363 -19.34 30.42 2.07
CA PHE A 363 -19.24 31.88 2.13
C PHE A 363 -20.57 32.51 2.50
N ASN A 364 -20.49 33.52 3.35
CA ASN A 364 -21.59 34.43 3.61
C ASN A 364 -21.08 35.86 3.40
N ASN A 365 -21.61 36.57 2.41
CA ASN A 365 -21.19 37.92 2.03
C ASN A 365 -19.67 38.07 1.81
N GLY A 366 -19.03 37.09 1.18
CA GLY A 366 -17.59 37.09 0.92
C GLY A 366 -16.71 36.66 2.11
N LEU A 367 -17.30 36.34 3.26
CA LEU A 367 -16.59 35.82 4.43
C LEU A 367 -16.79 34.30 4.56
N ILE A 368 -15.73 33.62 5.00
CA ILE A 368 -15.75 32.18 5.27
C ILE A 368 -16.67 31.88 6.46
N ASN A 369 -17.63 30.98 6.27
CA ASN A 369 -18.49 30.48 7.34
C ASN A 369 -17.91 29.20 7.95
N GLU A 370 -17.00 29.37 8.91
CA GLU A 370 -16.30 28.25 9.57
C GLU A 370 -17.27 27.26 10.24
N ASN A 371 -18.38 27.71 10.80
CA ASN A 371 -19.36 26.83 11.46
C ASN A 371 -19.98 25.85 10.44
N ARG A 372 -20.32 26.31 9.24
CA ARG A 372 -20.85 25.44 8.17
C ARG A 372 -19.82 24.44 7.69
N ILE A 373 -18.56 24.85 7.55
CA ILE A 373 -17.47 23.95 7.19
C ILE A 373 -17.31 22.86 8.25
N LYS A 374 -17.34 23.23 9.53
CA LYS A 374 -17.24 22.28 10.65
C LYS A 374 -18.39 21.30 10.71
N GLU A 375 -19.62 21.75 10.50
CA GLU A 375 -20.80 20.88 10.42
C GLU A 375 -20.68 19.89 9.27
N HIS A 376 -20.27 20.38 8.10
CA HIS A 376 -20.04 19.55 6.92
C HIS A 376 -18.95 18.49 7.14
N SER A 377 -17.86 18.89 7.79
CA SER A 377 -16.75 17.99 8.14
C SER A 377 -17.18 16.89 9.11
N LYS A 378 -18.00 17.23 10.13
CA LYS A 378 -18.56 16.23 11.04
C LYS A 378 -19.45 15.23 10.32
N LYS A 379 -20.22 15.69 9.33
CA LYS A 379 -21.04 14.80 8.49
C LYS A 379 -20.16 13.84 7.68
N ILE A 380 -19.10 14.33 7.03
CA ILE A 380 -18.15 13.45 6.30
C ILE A 380 -17.53 12.43 7.24
N ILE A 381 -17.06 12.84 8.41
CA ILE A 381 -16.46 11.95 9.41
C ILE A 381 -17.43 10.84 9.80
N SER A 382 -18.69 11.17 10.06
CA SER A 382 -19.73 10.20 10.41
C SER A 382 -20.07 9.28 9.23
N ASP A 383 -20.39 9.86 8.07
CA ASP A 383 -20.91 9.12 6.92
C ASP A 383 -19.85 8.18 6.31
N PHE A 384 -18.56 8.57 6.37
CA PHE A 384 -17.43 7.81 5.82
C PHE A 384 -16.61 7.08 6.89
N ASN A 385 -17.12 7.00 8.12
CA ASN A 385 -16.48 6.28 9.22
C ASN A 385 -14.97 6.60 9.37
N VAL A 386 -14.66 7.90 9.37
CA VAL A 386 -13.31 8.40 9.65
C VAL A 386 -13.08 8.32 11.15
N ASN A 387 -12.05 7.57 11.57
CA ASN A 387 -11.78 7.38 13.00
C ASN A 387 -11.06 8.60 13.58
N THR A 388 -11.82 9.64 13.91
CA THR A 388 -11.38 10.83 14.64
C THR A 388 -12.58 11.53 15.28
N ASP A 389 -12.41 12.02 16.49
CA ASP A 389 -13.41 12.81 17.19
C ASP A 389 -13.10 14.32 17.13
N ASN A 390 -11.94 14.68 16.57
CA ASN A 390 -11.44 16.05 16.59
C ASN A 390 -11.17 16.58 15.17
N ILE A 391 -12.09 17.42 14.67
CA ILE A 391 -11.96 18.09 13.35
C ILE A 391 -10.90 19.20 13.31
N GLU A 392 -10.44 19.66 14.48
CA GLU A 392 -9.36 20.65 14.61
C GLU A 392 -7.97 20.01 14.49
N LEU A 393 -7.89 18.68 14.45
CA LEU A 393 -6.64 17.95 14.26
C LEU A 393 -6.08 18.23 12.86
N LYS A 394 -4.75 18.39 12.72
CA LYS A 394 -4.12 18.47 11.42
C LYS A 394 -4.21 17.14 10.69
N SER A 395 -4.42 17.18 9.38
CA SER A 395 -4.65 15.98 8.56
C SER A 395 -3.46 14.99 8.57
N GLN A 396 -2.23 15.47 8.77
CA GLN A 396 -1.02 14.64 8.90
C GLN A 396 -1.07 13.64 10.08
N PHE A 397 -1.94 13.84 11.06
CA PHE A 397 -2.07 12.92 12.19
C PHE A 397 -3.11 11.84 11.97
N LEU A 398 -3.84 11.87 10.86
CA LEU A 398 -4.70 10.77 10.47
C LEU A 398 -3.87 9.61 9.94
N SER A 399 -4.30 8.37 10.22
CA SER A 399 -3.75 7.21 9.51
C SER A 399 -4.08 7.29 8.02
N GLY A 400 -3.25 6.64 7.17
CA GLY A 400 -3.46 6.65 5.73
C GLY A 400 -4.88 6.24 5.32
N GLY A 401 -5.45 5.21 5.97
CA GLY A 401 -6.83 4.77 5.73
C GLY A 401 -7.89 5.81 6.12
N ASN A 402 -7.70 6.50 7.25
CA ASN A 402 -8.63 7.55 7.67
C ASN A 402 -8.52 8.80 6.79
N LEU A 403 -7.31 9.15 6.37
CA LEU A 403 -7.11 10.24 5.42
C LEU A 403 -7.77 9.93 4.07
N GLN A 404 -7.63 8.71 3.56
CA GLN A 404 -8.27 8.30 2.31
C GLN A 404 -9.80 8.33 2.40
N LYS A 405 -10.38 7.86 3.52
CA LYS A 405 -11.83 7.97 3.77
C LYS A 405 -12.30 9.42 3.79
N LEU A 406 -11.51 10.32 4.41
CA LEU A 406 -11.79 11.76 4.42
C LEU A 406 -11.76 12.34 3.00
N ILE A 407 -10.73 12.02 2.21
CA ILE A 407 -10.56 12.50 0.83
C ILE A 407 -11.73 12.03 -0.02
N ILE A 408 -12.03 10.73 -0.06
CA ILE A 408 -13.14 10.18 -0.84
C ILE A 408 -14.47 10.75 -0.34
N GLY A 409 -14.67 10.84 0.98
CA GLY A 409 -15.88 11.44 1.56
C GLY A 409 -16.08 12.88 1.14
N ARG A 410 -15.02 13.68 1.11
CA ARG A 410 -15.04 15.06 0.64
C ARG A 410 -15.43 15.16 -0.84
N GLU A 411 -14.88 14.28 -1.67
CA GLU A 411 -15.19 14.23 -3.10
C GLU A 411 -16.64 13.80 -3.37
N LEU A 412 -17.16 12.86 -2.59
CA LEU A 412 -18.50 12.28 -2.81
C LEU A 412 -19.65 13.12 -2.28
N ILE A 413 -19.38 14.08 -1.41
CA ILE A 413 -20.44 14.86 -0.78
C ILE A 413 -21.21 15.72 -1.78
N THR A 414 -20.60 16.06 -2.91
CA THR A 414 -21.23 16.77 -4.02
C THR A 414 -22.05 15.86 -4.93
N SER A 415 -22.11 14.55 -4.64
CA SER A 415 -22.76 13.53 -5.48
C SER A 415 -22.32 13.61 -6.95
N PRO A 416 -21.02 13.48 -7.27
CA PRO A 416 -20.50 13.62 -8.60
C PRO A 416 -21.11 12.58 -9.56
N ASP A 417 -21.17 12.92 -10.85
CA ASP A 417 -21.57 11.97 -11.90
C ASP A 417 -20.41 11.07 -12.33
N LEU A 418 -19.17 11.59 -12.21
CA LEU A 418 -17.92 10.85 -12.48
C LEU A 418 -16.93 11.04 -11.31
N LEU A 419 -16.43 9.93 -10.81
CA LEU A 419 -15.29 9.89 -9.88
C LEU A 419 -14.09 9.28 -10.57
N ILE A 420 -12.96 9.98 -10.58
CA ILE A 420 -11.69 9.47 -11.09
C ILE A 420 -10.77 9.20 -9.89
N CYS A 421 -10.38 7.93 -9.70
CA CYS A 421 -9.49 7.49 -8.62
C CYS A 421 -8.18 6.98 -9.18
N PHE A 422 -7.07 7.42 -8.60
CA PHE A 422 -5.75 6.89 -8.91
C PHE A 422 -5.17 6.20 -7.67
N ASN A 423 -4.92 4.89 -7.77
CA ASN A 423 -4.40 4.02 -6.70
C ASN A 423 -5.09 4.26 -5.33
N PRO A 424 -6.44 4.26 -5.24
CA PRO A 424 -7.17 4.71 -4.05
C PRO A 424 -6.89 3.87 -2.81
N THR A 425 -6.41 2.64 -2.98
CA THR A 425 -6.16 1.70 -1.86
C THR A 425 -4.67 1.47 -1.58
N TRP A 426 -3.78 2.11 -2.34
CA TRP A 426 -2.34 1.88 -2.21
C TRP A 426 -1.82 2.20 -0.80
N GLY A 427 -1.07 1.25 -0.20
CA GLY A 427 -0.49 1.41 1.14
C GLY A 427 -1.51 1.47 2.29
N LEU A 428 -2.75 1.01 2.07
CA LEU A 428 -3.77 0.91 3.11
C LEU A 428 -3.81 -0.48 3.75
N ASP A 429 -4.38 -0.55 4.95
CA ASP A 429 -4.71 -1.81 5.59
C ASP A 429 -5.97 -2.45 5.00
N VAL A 430 -6.15 -3.75 5.25
CA VAL A 430 -7.26 -4.56 4.68
C VAL A 430 -8.63 -3.98 5.02
N GLY A 431 -8.80 -3.44 6.23
CA GLY A 431 -10.06 -2.83 6.65
C GLY A 431 -10.40 -1.57 5.86
N ALA A 432 -9.39 -0.70 5.66
CA ALA A 432 -9.55 0.50 4.86
C ALA A 432 -9.77 0.16 3.38
N ILE A 433 -9.03 -0.81 2.80
CA ILE A 433 -9.22 -1.29 1.43
C ILE A 433 -10.67 -1.75 1.21
N ASN A 434 -11.17 -2.64 2.08
CA ASN A 434 -12.54 -3.14 1.95
C ASN A 434 -13.58 -2.03 2.06
N TYR A 435 -13.39 -1.08 2.98
CA TYR A 435 -14.28 0.06 3.12
C TYR A 435 -14.33 0.92 1.84
N ILE A 436 -13.17 1.21 1.25
CA ILE A 436 -13.07 1.98 -0.01
C ILE A 436 -13.75 1.22 -1.15
N HIS A 437 -13.48 -0.08 -1.30
CA HIS A 437 -14.13 -0.92 -2.31
C HIS A 437 -15.66 -0.91 -2.15
N GLU A 438 -16.17 -1.10 -0.93
CA GLU A 438 -17.61 -1.02 -0.65
C GLU A 438 -18.19 0.34 -1.01
N THR A 439 -17.45 1.41 -0.73
CA THR A 439 -17.88 2.77 -1.06
C THR A 439 -17.95 2.96 -2.57
N LEU A 440 -16.93 2.55 -3.33
CA LEU A 440 -16.91 2.64 -4.79
C LEU A 440 -18.04 1.80 -5.43
N ILE A 441 -18.28 0.58 -4.95
CA ILE A 441 -19.41 -0.25 -5.43
C ILE A 441 -20.75 0.45 -5.16
N LYS A 442 -20.97 0.98 -3.95
CA LYS A 442 -22.21 1.69 -3.61
C LYS A 442 -22.48 2.89 -4.51
N ILE A 443 -21.44 3.64 -4.86
CA ILE A 443 -21.55 4.79 -5.76
C ILE A 443 -21.93 4.33 -7.17
N ASN A 444 -21.27 3.29 -7.67
CA ASN A 444 -21.53 2.72 -8.96
C ASN A 444 -22.96 2.15 -9.05
N ASP A 445 -23.44 1.47 -7.98
CA ASP A 445 -24.83 0.99 -7.86
C ASP A 445 -25.86 2.15 -7.87
N GLN A 446 -25.46 3.38 -7.57
CA GLN A 446 -26.26 4.60 -7.67
C GLN A 446 -26.21 5.23 -9.07
N ASN A 447 -25.76 4.50 -10.07
CA ASN A 447 -25.61 4.96 -11.47
C ASN A 447 -24.57 6.08 -11.63
N LYS A 448 -23.57 6.17 -10.74
CA LYS A 448 -22.43 7.06 -10.89
C LYS A 448 -21.28 6.32 -11.57
N SER A 449 -20.56 7.02 -12.43
CA SER A 449 -19.46 6.43 -13.21
C SER A 449 -18.13 6.56 -12.49
N ILE A 450 -17.23 5.61 -12.73
CA ILE A 450 -15.91 5.59 -12.11
C ILE A 450 -14.85 5.33 -13.19
N ILE A 451 -13.76 6.09 -13.14
CA ILE A 451 -12.50 5.73 -13.80
C ILE A 451 -11.54 5.36 -12.68
N LEU A 452 -11.15 4.08 -12.65
CA LEU A 452 -10.24 3.53 -11.64
C LEU A 452 -8.88 3.23 -12.28
N ILE A 453 -7.90 4.08 -12.03
CA ILE A 453 -6.51 3.86 -12.43
C ILE A 453 -5.83 3.15 -11.27
N SER A 454 -5.30 1.93 -11.48
CA SER A 454 -4.69 1.18 -10.40
C SER A 454 -3.57 0.26 -10.89
N THR A 455 -2.56 0.07 -10.03
CA THR A 455 -1.53 -0.95 -10.20
C THR A 455 -1.95 -2.30 -9.62
N ASP A 456 -3.04 -2.34 -8.82
CA ASP A 456 -3.56 -3.56 -8.19
C ASP A 456 -4.57 -4.25 -9.12
N THR A 457 -4.15 -5.39 -9.67
CA THR A 457 -4.97 -6.19 -10.59
C THR A 457 -6.21 -6.79 -9.92
N ASP A 458 -6.12 -7.14 -8.62
CA ASP A 458 -7.27 -7.68 -7.88
C ASP A 458 -8.34 -6.61 -7.65
N GLU A 459 -7.92 -5.37 -7.36
CA GLU A 459 -8.81 -4.21 -7.21
C GLU A 459 -9.56 -3.96 -8.54
N LEU A 460 -8.83 -3.93 -9.65
CA LEU A 460 -9.40 -3.70 -10.97
C LEU A 460 -10.41 -4.79 -11.37
N LEU A 461 -10.04 -6.06 -11.22
CA LEU A 461 -10.93 -7.19 -11.54
C LEU A 461 -12.18 -7.23 -10.65
N LYS A 462 -12.09 -6.73 -9.41
CA LYS A 462 -13.20 -6.70 -8.47
C LYS A 462 -14.19 -5.56 -8.73
N LEU A 463 -13.71 -4.40 -9.16
CA LEU A 463 -14.48 -3.17 -9.20
C LEU A 463 -14.91 -2.75 -10.61
N SER A 464 -14.16 -3.13 -11.65
CA SER A 464 -14.38 -2.64 -13.00
C SER A 464 -15.41 -3.45 -13.78
N ASP A 465 -16.10 -2.82 -14.72
CA ASP A 465 -16.93 -3.47 -15.74
C ASP A 465 -16.10 -3.77 -16.98
N LYS A 466 -15.22 -2.82 -17.32
CA LYS A 466 -14.29 -2.92 -18.43
C LYS A 466 -12.89 -2.54 -17.95
N ILE A 467 -11.88 -3.10 -18.58
CA ILE A 467 -10.48 -2.87 -18.25
C ILE A 467 -9.69 -2.58 -19.53
N SER A 468 -8.82 -1.58 -19.46
CA SER A 468 -7.75 -1.31 -20.41
C SER A 468 -6.40 -1.28 -19.68
N VAL A 469 -5.31 -1.46 -20.40
CA VAL A 469 -3.96 -1.39 -19.84
C VAL A 469 -3.21 -0.25 -20.49
N ILE A 470 -2.55 0.57 -19.67
CA ILE A 470 -1.64 1.60 -20.18
C ILE A 470 -0.19 1.09 -20.08
N HIS A 471 0.52 1.16 -21.22
CA HIS A 471 1.91 0.80 -21.32
C HIS A 471 2.64 1.79 -22.23
N LYS A 472 3.72 2.41 -21.72
CA LYS A 472 4.51 3.43 -22.43
C LYS A 472 3.64 4.49 -23.12
N GLY A 473 2.65 5.00 -22.37
CA GLY A 473 1.76 6.06 -22.85
C GLY A 473 0.70 5.68 -23.86
N LYS A 474 0.48 4.38 -24.10
CA LYS A 474 -0.56 3.87 -25.00
C LYS A 474 -1.56 3.01 -24.26
N LEU A 475 -2.84 3.10 -24.61
CA LEU A 475 -3.87 2.23 -24.08
C LEU A 475 -4.04 0.98 -24.94
N SER A 476 -4.19 -0.17 -24.30
CA SER A 476 -4.64 -1.40 -24.95
C SER A 476 -6.11 -1.29 -25.37
N LYS A 477 -6.57 -2.25 -26.18
CA LYS A 477 -8.01 -2.42 -26.44
C LYS A 477 -8.75 -2.62 -25.11
N ILE A 478 -9.93 -1.98 -25.00
CA ILE A 478 -10.81 -2.17 -23.84
C ILE A 478 -11.43 -3.57 -23.89
N MET A 479 -11.33 -4.28 -22.76
CA MET A 479 -11.83 -5.64 -22.59
C MET A 479 -12.91 -5.67 -21.51
N SER A 480 -13.83 -6.64 -21.58
CA SER A 480 -14.74 -6.91 -20.47
C SER A 480 -13.95 -7.46 -19.27
N ALA A 481 -14.21 -6.96 -18.06
CA ALA A 481 -13.54 -7.45 -16.86
C ALA A 481 -13.79 -8.96 -16.63
N ASP A 482 -14.93 -9.49 -17.04
CA ASP A 482 -15.27 -10.93 -16.96
C ASP A 482 -14.39 -11.82 -17.86
N GLU A 483 -13.75 -11.27 -18.90
CA GLU A 483 -12.92 -11.98 -19.88
C GLU A 483 -11.41 -11.87 -19.61
N VAL A 484 -11.05 -11.17 -18.53
CA VAL A 484 -9.66 -10.85 -18.21
C VAL A 484 -9.21 -11.63 -16.98
N THR A 485 -8.06 -12.30 -17.08
CA THR A 485 -7.43 -12.98 -15.94
C THR A 485 -6.27 -12.14 -15.38
N PRO A 486 -5.86 -12.36 -14.11
CA PRO A 486 -4.69 -11.67 -13.54
C PRO A 486 -3.41 -11.85 -14.37
N GLU A 487 -3.21 -13.07 -14.92
CA GLU A 487 -2.05 -13.39 -15.75
C GLU A 487 -2.06 -12.58 -17.05
N LYS A 488 -3.24 -12.45 -17.68
CA LYS A 488 -3.43 -11.65 -18.90
C LYS A 488 -3.15 -10.16 -18.64
N LEU A 489 -3.65 -9.62 -17.50
CA LEU A 489 -3.33 -8.26 -17.09
C LEU A 489 -1.83 -8.07 -16.85
N GLY A 490 -1.21 -8.97 -16.10
CA GLY A 490 0.23 -8.94 -15.83
C GLY A 490 1.08 -8.95 -17.11
N MET A 491 0.70 -9.76 -18.10
CA MET A 491 1.37 -9.81 -19.39
C MET A 491 1.26 -8.49 -20.16
N LEU A 492 0.05 -7.92 -20.26
CA LEU A 492 -0.18 -6.63 -20.92
C LEU A 492 0.54 -5.48 -20.20
N MET A 493 0.49 -5.44 -18.87
CA MET A 493 1.20 -4.44 -18.07
C MET A 493 2.72 -4.52 -18.29
N GLY A 494 3.26 -5.71 -18.54
CA GLY A 494 4.67 -5.94 -18.89
C GLY A 494 5.03 -5.63 -20.34
N GLY A 495 4.07 -5.19 -21.16
CA GLY A 495 4.30 -4.86 -22.58
C GLY A 495 4.15 -6.03 -23.55
N GLY A 496 3.56 -7.15 -23.11
CA GLY A 496 3.19 -8.24 -24.01
C GLY A 496 2.01 -7.84 -24.91
N GLU A 497 2.08 -8.17 -26.20
CA GLU A 497 0.96 -8.00 -27.13
C GLU A 497 -0.01 -9.18 -26.96
N ILE A 498 -1.31 -8.89 -27.03
CA ILE A 498 -2.35 -9.89 -27.20
C ILE A 498 -2.95 -9.65 -28.58
N ASP A 499 -2.83 -10.64 -29.45
CA ASP A 499 -3.48 -10.69 -30.77
C ASP A 499 -5.01 -10.57 -30.69
#